data_e0921519769b1a0e0b5f638a42f4b231
#
_entry.id   e0921519769b1a0e0b5f638a42f4b231
#
_cell.length_a   1.000
_cell.length_b   1.000
_cell.length_c   1.000
_cell.angle_alpha   90.00
_cell.angle_beta   90.00
_cell.angle_gamma   90.00
#
_symmetry.space_group_name_H-M   'P 1'
#
loop_
_entity.id
_entity.type
_entity.pdbx_description
1 polymer ?
#
loop_
_entity_poly.entity_id
_entity_poly.type
_entity_poly.pdbx_seq_one_letter_code
_entity_poly.pdbx_strand_id
1 'polypeptide(L)'
;MKVPESQLDLSLPAFHAEGVTKVYGEGQAAVHALRGADVTVPSGELAVLLGASGSGKSTLLNILGGLDRATDGVVRFFDQDLAAMDDAGLTRYRRHHVGFVFQFYNLMPSLTARENVELVTEIADKPMDAGEALALVGLDQRADHFPAELSGGEQQRVAIARAVAKRPTVLFCDEPTGALDSATGRQVLSVLQD
;
A
#
# COMPACT_ATOMS: atom_id res chain seq x y z
N MET A 1 8.23 24.20 4.65
CA MET A 1 8.19 24.01 6.11
C MET A 1 8.16 22.49 6.30
N LYS A 2 9.20 21.85 6.87
CA LYS A 2 9.17 20.43 7.21
C LYS A 2 8.03 20.27 8.22
N VAL A 3 6.98 19.53 7.86
CA VAL A 3 6.11 18.96 8.87
C VAL A 3 7.02 18.06 9.67
N PRO A 4 7.23 18.28 10.98
CA PRO A 4 8.02 17.36 11.77
C PRO A 4 7.40 15.98 11.60
N GLU A 5 8.19 14.91 11.73
CA GLU A 5 7.70 13.59 12.10
C GLU A 5 6.91 13.81 13.39
N SER A 6 5.68 14.31 13.26
CA SER A 6 4.78 14.48 14.38
C SER A 6 4.57 13.07 14.87
N GLN A 7 4.96 12.83 16.09
CA GLN A 7 4.74 11.60 16.81
C GLN A 7 3.28 11.23 16.56
N LEU A 8 3.07 10.21 15.71
CA LEU A 8 1.75 9.67 15.52
C LEU A 8 1.23 9.24 16.89
N ASP A 9 0.05 9.67 17.23
CA ASP A 9 -0.59 9.24 18.47
C ASP A 9 -1.10 7.81 18.31
N LEU A 10 -0.25 6.85 18.68
CA LEU A 10 -0.54 5.42 18.57
C LEU A 10 -1.71 4.97 19.47
N SER A 11 -2.24 5.84 20.35
CA SER A 11 -3.47 5.57 21.09
C SER A 11 -4.72 5.72 20.22
N LEU A 12 -4.59 6.39 19.07
CA LEU A 12 -5.66 6.50 18.09
C LEU A 12 -5.64 5.30 17.12
N PRO A 13 -6.77 4.95 16.50
CA PRO A 13 -6.78 3.99 15.42
C PRO A 13 -5.92 4.47 14.25
N ALA A 14 -5.22 3.54 13.59
CA ALA A 14 -4.44 3.86 12.40
C ALA A 14 -5.33 4.44 11.30
N PHE A 15 -6.56 3.89 11.16
CA PHE A 15 -7.57 4.46 10.28
C PHE A 15 -8.93 4.56 10.97
N HIS A 16 -9.60 5.67 10.71
CA HIS A 16 -11.02 5.87 11.00
C HIS A 16 -11.69 6.45 9.76
N ALA A 17 -12.60 5.70 9.18
CA ALA A 17 -13.42 6.10 8.05
C ALA A 17 -14.90 5.95 8.42
N GLU A 18 -15.71 6.99 8.14
CA GLU A 18 -17.13 7.04 8.48
C GLU A 18 -17.94 7.60 7.31
N GLY A 19 -18.98 6.88 6.91
CA GLY A 19 -19.90 7.27 5.85
C GLY A 19 -19.22 7.44 4.48
N VAL A 20 -18.11 6.78 4.22
CA VAL A 20 -17.29 7.00 3.01
C VAL A 20 -18.03 6.56 1.77
N THR A 21 -18.24 7.50 0.86
CA THR A 21 -18.81 7.23 -0.47
C THR A 21 -17.77 7.45 -1.57
N LYS A 22 -17.95 6.73 -2.67
CA LYS A 22 -17.19 6.97 -3.90
C LYS A 22 -18.07 6.76 -5.11
N VAL A 23 -18.15 7.80 -5.93
CA VAL A 23 -18.88 7.78 -7.19
C VAL A 23 -17.92 8.13 -8.31
N TYR A 24 -17.83 7.29 -9.32
CA TYR A 24 -17.09 7.54 -10.55
C TYR A 24 -18.05 7.92 -11.67
N GLY A 25 -17.70 8.89 -12.49
CA GLY A 25 -18.54 9.40 -13.58
C GLY A 25 -19.69 10.26 -13.09
N GLU A 26 -20.54 10.70 -14.04
CA GLU A 26 -21.66 11.59 -13.80
C GLU A 26 -22.95 11.10 -14.51
N GLY A 27 -24.09 11.55 -14.04
CA GLY A 27 -25.40 11.29 -14.63
C GLY A 27 -25.70 9.79 -14.73
N GLN A 28 -26.14 9.33 -15.90
CA GLN A 28 -26.52 7.91 -16.11
C GLN A 28 -25.33 6.94 -16.13
N ALA A 29 -24.11 7.45 -16.28
CA ALA A 29 -22.87 6.65 -16.24
C ALA A 29 -22.23 6.59 -14.84
N ALA A 30 -22.88 7.15 -13.82
CA ALA A 30 -22.38 7.16 -12.45
C ALA A 30 -22.30 5.74 -11.86
N VAL A 31 -21.11 5.36 -11.38
CA VAL A 31 -20.86 4.09 -10.69
C VAL A 31 -20.58 4.36 -9.23
N HIS A 32 -21.46 3.90 -8.35
CA HIS A 32 -21.32 4.00 -6.90
C HIS A 32 -20.43 2.86 -6.39
N ALA A 33 -19.12 3.09 -6.31
CA ALA A 33 -18.15 2.11 -5.86
C ALA A 33 -18.16 1.92 -4.34
N LEU A 34 -18.43 3.01 -3.57
CA LEU A 34 -18.69 2.95 -2.12
C LEU A 34 -19.99 3.68 -1.81
N ARG A 35 -20.77 3.15 -0.85
CA ARG A 35 -22.12 3.63 -0.52
C ARG A 35 -22.29 3.91 0.98
N GLY A 36 -21.31 4.56 1.60
CA GLY A 36 -21.30 4.81 3.04
C GLY A 36 -20.57 3.70 3.78
N ALA A 37 -19.28 3.51 3.48
CA ALA A 37 -18.45 2.53 4.16
C ALA A 37 -17.92 3.10 5.48
N ASP A 38 -18.05 2.29 6.54
CA ASP A 38 -17.47 2.56 7.86
C ASP A 38 -16.38 1.54 8.15
N VAL A 39 -15.19 2.00 8.55
CA VAL A 39 -14.11 1.12 8.97
C VAL A 39 -13.23 1.79 10.02
N THR A 40 -12.87 1.04 11.04
CA THR A 40 -11.86 1.44 12.03
C THR A 40 -10.80 0.36 12.08
N VAL A 41 -9.55 0.75 11.86
CA VAL A 41 -8.38 -0.13 11.93
C VAL A 41 -7.52 0.30 13.11
N PRO A 42 -7.41 -0.49 14.17
CA PRO A 42 -6.52 -0.18 15.29
C PRO A 42 -5.05 -0.07 14.85
N SER A 43 -4.26 0.65 15.63
CA SER A 43 -2.82 0.74 15.41
C SER A 43 -2.13 -0.59 15.75
N GLY A 44 -1.16 -0.99 14.93
CA GLY A 44 -0.37 -2.21 15.16
C GLY A 44 -1.11 -3.52 14.88
N GLU A 45 -2.23 -3.49 14.18
CA GLU A 45 -3.01 -4.68 13.86
C GLU A 45 -3.02 -5.00 12.36
N LEU A 46 -3.14 -6.29 12.05
CA LEU A 46 -3.41 -6.77 10.70
C LEU A 46 -4.93 -6.79 10.47
N ALA A 47 -5.41 -5.96 9.55
CA ALA A 47 -6.81 -5.93 9.15
C ALA A 47 -7.00 -6.61 7.79
N VAL A 48 -8.01 -7.46 7.67
CA VAL A 48 -8.34 -8.17 6.42
C VAL A 48 -9.73 -7.73 5.95
N LEU A 49 -9.79 -7.15 4.74
CA LEU A 49 -11.04 -6.79 4.09
C LEU A 49 -11.57 -7.98 3.29
N LEU A 50 -12.71 -8.52 3.71
CA LEU A 50 -13.38 -9.63 3.02
C LEU A 50 -14.60 -9.13 2.25
N GLY A 51 -14.84 -9.72 1.10
CA GLY A 51 -16.02 -9.40 0.27
C GLY A 51 -15.90 -9.91 -1.15
N ALA A 52 -17.02 -9.97 -1.86
CA ALA A 52 -17.08 -10.40 -3.26
C ALA A 52 -16.26 -9.47 -4.19
N SER A 53 -15.92 -9.95 -5.39
CA SER A 53 -15.35 -9.09 -6.43
C SER A 53 -16.31 -7.94 -6.74
N GLY A 54 -15.77 -6.73 -6.91
CA GLY A 54 -16.57 -5.52 -7.16
C GLY A 54 -17.26 -4.93 -5.92
N SER A 55 -17.02 -5.44 -4.71
CA SER A 55 -17.61 -4.88 -3.47
C SER A 55 -16.97 -3.57 -2.98
N GLY A 56 -16.00 -3.02 -3.70
CA GLY A 56 -15.36 -1.75 -3.36
C GLY A 56 -14.10 -1.86 -2.52
N LYS A 57 -13.57 -3.06 -2.24
CA LYS A 57 -12.34 -3.25 -1.41
C LYS A 57 -11.15 -2.45 -1.93
N SER A 58 -10.78 -2.63 -3.20
CA SER A 58 -9.65 -1.90 -3.80
C SER A 58 -9.90 -0.39 -3.83
N THR A 59 -11.16 0.04 -4.04
CA THR A 59 -11.53 1.46 -3.96
C THR A 59 -11.30 2.02 -2.56
N LEU A 60 -11.71 1.29 -1.52
CA LEU A 60 -11.49 1.70 -0.13
C LEU A 60 -9.98 1.73 0.19
N LEU A 61 -9.22 0.69 -0.18
CA LEU A 61 -7.77 0.66 0.01
C LEU A 61 -7.07 1.84 -0.69
N ASN A 62 -7.49 2.19 -1.91
CA ASN A 62 -6.95 3.34 -2.65
C ASN A 62 -7.25 4.67 -1.95
N ILE A 63 -8.44 4.82 -1.36
CA ILE A 63 -8.81 6.03 -0.61
C ILE A 63 -8.01 6.11 0.69
N LEU A 64 -7.95 5.04 1.47
CA LEU A 64 -7.15 4.99 2.70
C LEU A 64 -5.66 5.20 2.43
N GLY A 65 -5.15 4.68 1.32
CA GLY A 65 -3.78 4.87 0.88
C GLY A 65 -3.50 6.21 0.20
N GLY A 66 -4.48 7.08 0.05
CA GLY A 66 -4.33 8.40 -0.56
C GLY A 66 -4.05 8.38 -2.06
N LEU A 67 -4.37 7.27 -2.76
CA LEU A 67 -4.28 7.16 -4.22
C LEU A 67 -5.53 7.73 -4.90
N ASP A 68 -6.66 7.71 -4.20
CA ASP A 68 -7.92 8.27 -4.66
C ASP A 68 -8.56 9.09 -3.53
N ARG A 69 -9.59 9.85 -3.85
CA ARG A 69 -10.34 10.68 -2.90
C ARG A 69 -11.75 10.14 -2.72
N ALA A 70 -12.23 10.16 -1.49
CA ALA A 70 -13.67 9.96 -1.25
C ALA A 70 -14.50 11.05 -1.96
N THR A 71 -15.71 10.69 -2.37
CA THR A 71 -16.70 11.67 -2.85
C THR A 71 -17.29 12.41 -1.66
N ASP A 72 -17.56 11.69 -0.55
CA ASP A 72 -18.05 12.24 0.70
C ASP A 72 -17.70 11.29 1.85
N GLY A 73 -17.84 11.75 3.09
CA GLY A 73 -17.49 11.01 4.30
C GLY A 73 -16.18 11.45 4.93
N VAL A 74 -15.86 10.88 6.08
CA VAL A 74 -14.65 11.18 6.85
C VAL A 74 -13.61 10.09 6.61
N VAL A 75 -12.36 10.46 6.38
CA VAL A 75 -11.23 9.52 6.28
C VAL A 75 -10.05 10.10 7.05
N ARG A 76 -9.68 9.45 8.16
CA ARG A 76 -8.56 9.87 9.00
C ARG A 76 -7.48 8.79 9.05
N PHE A 77 -6.24 9.24 9.02
CA PHE A 77 -5.04 8.47 9.36
C PHE A 77 -4.50 9.03 10.67
N PHE A 78 -4.68 8.30 11.76
CA PHE A 78 -4.50 8.81 13.12
C PHE A 78 -5.30 10.12 13.32
N ASP A 79 -4.61 11.22 13.64
CA ASP A 79 -5.18 12.56 13.81
C ASP A 79 -5.32 13.35 12.49
N GLN A 80 -4.79 12.85 11.38
CA GLN A 80 -4.75 13.55 10.10
C GLN A 80 -5.99 13.29 9.25
N ASP A 81 -6.66 14.33 8.82
CA ASP A 81 -7.80 14.24 7.89
C ASP A 81 -7.30 14.16 6.45
N LEU A 82 -7.39 12.96 5.85
CA LEU A 82 -6.94 12.73 4.47
C LEU A 82 -7.85 13.43 3.44
N ALA A 83 -9.13 13.63 3.75
CA ALA A 83 -10.06 14.31 2.86
C ALA A 83 -9.74 15.80 2.71
N ALA A 84 -9.19 16.42 3.76
CA ALA A 84 -8.79 17.83 3.75
C ALA A 84 -7.41 18.09 3.10
N MET A 85 -6.63 17.03 2.80
CA MET A 85 -5.31 17.18 2.19
C MET A 85 -5.42 17.57 0.71
N ASP A 86 -4.56 18.49 0.27
CA ASP A 86 -4.29 18.73 -1.14
C ASP A 86 -3.42 17.62 -1.77
N ASP A 87 -3.16 17.67 -3.07
CA ASP A 87 -2.35 16.67 -3.77
C ASP A 87 -0.92 16.59 -3.25
N ALA A 88 -0.35 17.72 -2.83
CA ALA A 88 0.97 17.77 -2.21
C ALA A 88 0.96 17.10 -0.83
N GLY A 89 -0.11 17.29 -0.05
CA GLY A 89 -0.35 16.62 1.23
C GLY A 89 -0.44 15.11 1.07
N LEU A 90 -1.31 14.63 0.17
CA LEU A 90 -1.45 13.21 -0.13
C LEU A 90 -0.15 12.59 -0.68
N THR A 91 0.63 13.35 -1.46
CA THR A 91 1.95 12.88 -1.94
C THR A 91 2.93 12.71 -0.78
N ARG A 92 2.97 13.66 0.17
CA ARG A 92 3.78 13.51 1.40
C ARG A 92 3.30 12.34 2.24
N TYR A 93 2.00 12.20 2.47
CA TYR A 93 1.41 11.07 3.18
C TYR A 93 1.85 9.73 2.57
N ARG A 94 1.69 9.54 1.25
CA ARG A 94 2.15 8.33 0.57
C ARG A 94 3.66 8.12 0.69
N ARG A 95 4.45 9.18 0.59
CA ARG A 95 5.92 9.10 0.69
C ARG A 95 6.36 8.57 2.05
N HIS A 96 5.82 9.12 3.13
CA HIS A 96 6.34 8.87 4.47
C HIS A 96 5.65 7.69 5.17
N HIS A 97 4.38 7.44 4.88
CA HIS A 97 3.58 6.52 5.68
C HIS A 97 3.11 5.28 4.95
N VAL A 98 3.00 5.29 3.62
CA VAL A 98 2.27 4.24 2.89
C VAL A 98 3.18 3.37 2.05
N GLY A 99 3.12 2.05 2.24
CA GLY A 99 3.58 1.03 1.30
C GLY A 99 2.38 0.41 0.56
N PHE A 100 2.57 0.08 -0.72
CA PHE A 100 1.55 -0.61 -1.52
C PHE A 100 2.11 -1.88 -2.17
N VAL A 101 1.37 -2.98 -2.03
CA VAL A 101 1.52 -4.21 -2.81
C VAL A 101 0.26 -4.37 -3.65
N PHE A 102 0.40 -4.19 -4.96
CA PHE A 102 -0.70 -4.28 -5.92
C PHE A 102 -0.87 -5.70 -6.47
N GLN A 103 -2.07 -6.04 -6.87
CA GLN A 103 -2.40 -7.32 -7.51
C GLN A 103 -1.56 -7.60 -8.79
N PHE A 104 -1.27 -6.58 -9.58
CA PHE A 104 -0.48 -6.67 -10.83
C PHE A 104 0.96 -6.19 -10.66
N TYR A 105 1.61 -6.43 -9.53
CA TYR A 105 3.00 -6.14 -9.19
C TYR A 105 3.47 -4.70 -9.49
N ASN A 106 3.09 -4.10 -10.62
CA ASN A 106 3.44 -2.76 -11.08
C ASN A 106 4.97 -2.51 -11.06
N LEU A 107 5.74 -3.50 -11.49
CA LEU A 107 7.16 -3.35 -11.67
C LEU A 107 7.47 -2.60 -12.97
N MET A 108 8.52 -1.79 -12.94
CA MET A 108 9.06 -1.16 -14.15
C MET A 108 9.81 -2.21 -14.96
N PRO A 109 9.35 -2.57 -16.19
CA PRO A 109 9.92 -3.69 -16.93
C PRO A 109 11.35 -3.44 -17.43
N SER A 110 11.76 -2.18 -17.52
CA SER A 110 13.09 -1.75 -17.95
C SER A 110 14.10 -1.66 -16.80
N LEU A 111 13.71 -1.96 -15.59
CA LEU A 111 14.54 -1.92 -14.39
C LEU A 111 14.69 -3.33 -13.81
N THR A 112 15.86 -3.64 -13.25
CA THR A 112 16.11 -4.87 -12.50
C THR A 112 15.28 -4.93 -11.23
N ALA A 113 15.26 -6.08 -10.54
CA ALA A 113 14.60 -6.22 -9.25
C ALA A 113 15.15 -5.21 -8.23
N ARG A 114 16.47 -5.05 -8.16
CA ARG A 114 17.15 -4.07 -7.31
C ARG A 114 16.69 -2.65 -7.62
N GLU A 115 16.80 -2.23 -8.88
CA GLU A 115 16.42 -0.89 -9.32
C GLU A 115 14.93 -0.59 -9.09
N ASN A 116 14.05 -1.59 -9.22
CA ASN A 116 12.64 -1.45 -8.87
C ASN A 116 12.42 -1.14 -7.38
N VAL A 117 13.26 -1.68 -6.49
CA VAL A 117 13.23 -1.35 -5.06
C VAL A 117 13.85 0.02 -4.81
N GLU A 118 14.97 0.35 -5.46
CA GLU A 118 15.67 1.63 -5.32
C GLU A 118 14.81 2.84 -5.68
N LEU A 119 13.88 2.70 -6.64
CA LEU A 119 12.92 3.78 -6.99
C LEU A 119 12.19 4.37 -5.78
N VAL A 120 11.88 3.55 -4.77
CA VAL A 120 11.17 4.02 -3.58
C VAL A 120 12.09 4.39 -2.45
N THR A 121 13.29 3.80 -2.39
CA THR A 121 14.28 4.13 -1.36
C THR A 121 14.89 5.51 -1.57
N GLU A 122 15.05 5.97 -2.82
CA GLU A 122 15.53 7.31 -3.14
C GLU A 122 14.65 8.44 -2.58
N ILE A 123 13.37 8.19 -2.39
CA ILE A 123 12.41 9.21 -1.91
C ILE A 123 12.02 9.04 -0.44
N ALA A 124 12.47 7.98 0.24
CA ALA A 124 12.17 7.70 1.64
C ALA A 124 13.22 8.35 2.56
N ASP A 125 12.83 8.69 3.79
CA ASP A 125 13.72 9.37 4.74
C ASP A 125 14.76 8.42 5.36
N LYS A 126 14.37 7.19 5.68
CA LYS A 126 15.21 6.16 6.32
C LYS A 126 14.95 4.79 5.71
N PRO A 127 15.22 4.63 4.41
CA PRO A 127 14.91 3.38 3.73
C PRO A 127 15.81 2.23 4.23
N MET A 128 15.34 1.02 3.99
CA MET A 128 16.16 -0.18 4.02
C MET A 128 17.01 -0.23 2.74
N ASP A 129 18.18 -0.84 2.78
CA ASP A 129 18.95 -1.14 1.58
C ASP A 129 18.16 -2.07 0.64
N ALA A 130 18.24 -1.84 -0.66
CA ALA A 130 17.48 -2.62 -1.63
C ALA A 130 17.88 -4.11 -1.63
N GLY A 131 19.14 -4.42 -1.41
CA GLY A 131 19.63 -5.79 -1.29
C GLY A 131 19.09 -6.46 -0.02
N GLU A 132 19.07 -5.75 1.11
CA GLU A 132 18.46 -6.24 2.35
C GLU A 132 16.97 -6.53 2.16
N ALA A 133 16.23 -5.63 1.51
CA ALA A 133 14.81 -5.81 1.23
C ALA A 133 14.54 -7.03 0.34
N LEU A 134 15.38 -7.24 -0.69
CA LEU A 134 15.29 -8.42 -1.56
C LEU A 134 15.66 -9.72 -0.81
N ALA A 135 16.63 -9.67 0.08
CA ALA A 135 17.02 -10.84 0.89
C ALA A 135 15.90 -11.26 1.84
N LEU A 136 15.13 -10.32 2.44
CA LEU A 136 13.97 -10.63 3.28
C LEU A 136 12.92 -11.49 2.56
N VAL A 137 12.80 -11.32 1.24
CA VAL A 137 11.85 -12.09 0.43
C VAL A 137 12.51 -13.24 -0.34
N GLY A 138 13.78 -13.57 -0.05
CA GLY A 138 14.53 -14.68 -0.66
C GLY A 138 14.89 -14.44 -2.12
N LEU A 139 15.21 -13.20 -2.51
CA LEU A 139 15.57 -12.80 -3.87
C LEU A 139 16.97 -12.17 -3.97
N ASP A 140 17.85 -12.40 -3.00
CA ASP A 140 19.22 -11.92 -3.01
C ASP A 140 20.00 -12.31 -4.28
N GLN A 141 19.81 -13.55 -4.78
CA GLN A 141 20.42 -14.05 -6.01
C GLN A 141 19.69 -13.61 -7.30
N ARG A 142 18.60 -12.88 -7.19
CA ARG A 142 17.77 -12.41 -8.31
C ARG A 142 17.77 -10.89 -8.45
N ALA A 143 18.60 -10.20 -7.66
CA ALA A 143 18.60 -8.74 -7.58
C ALA A 143 18.80 -8.04 -8.93
N ASP A 144 19.66 -8.62 -9.79
CA ASP A 144 20.03 -8.03 -11.07
C ASP A 144 19.22 -8.56 -12.27
N HIS A 145 18.14 -9.33 -12.00
CA HIS A 145 17.22 -9.83 -13.04
C HIS A 145 16.13 -8.81 -13.35
N PHE A 146 15.75 -8.74 -14.62
CA PHE A 146 14.62 -7.95 -15.08
C PHE A 146 13.28 -8.67 -14.79
N PRO A 147 12.15 -7.96 -14.65
CA PRO A 147 10.85 -8.60 -14.43
C PRO A 147 10.51 -9.71 -15.41
N ALA A 148 10.88 -9.58 -16.69
CA ALA A 148 10.64 -10.60 -17.71
C ALA A 148 11.41 -11.93 -17.47
N GLU A 149 12.46 -11.91 -16.64
CA GLU A 149 13.27 -13.06 -16.28
C GLU A 149 12.83 -13.72 -14.97
N LEU A 150 11.81 -13.12 -14.30
CA LEU A 150 11.29 -13.56 -13.02
C LEU A 150 9.92 -14.23 -13.20
N SER A 151 9.69 -15.29 -12.45
CA SER A 151 8.36 -15.88 -12.32
C SER A 151 7.37 -14.90 -11.68
N GLY A 152 6.06 -15.11 -11.85
CA GLY A 152 5.04 -14.27 -11.24
C GLY A 152 5.17 -14.18 -9.72
N GLY A 153 5.51 -15.29 -9.05
CA GLY A 153 5.78 -15.31 -7.61
C GLY A 153 7.04 -14.52 -7.22
N GLU A 154 8.09 -14.53 -8.05
CA GLU A 154 9.28 -13.69 -7.82
C GLU A 154 8.97 -12.22 -8.03
N GLN A 155 8.21 -11.86 -9.08
CA GLN A 155 7.77 -10.49 -9.31
C GLN A 155 6.92 -9.96 -8.15
N GLN A 156 6.02 -10.80 -7.60
CA GLN A 156 5.25 -10.44 -6.41
C GLN A 156 6.16 -10.15 -5.22
N ARG A 157 7.18 -11.00 -4.99
CA ARG A 157 8.15 -10.77 -3.91
C ARG A 157 8.98 -9.51 -4.12
N VAL A 158 9.36 -9.17 -5.35
CA VAL A 158 9.99 -7.86 -5.64
C VAL A 158 9.07 -6.70 -5.29
N ALA A 159 7.78 -6.79 -5.63
CA ALA A 159 6.78 -5.76 -5.28
C ALA A 159 6.63 -5.61 -3.77
N ILE A 160 6.72 -6.70 -3.00
CA ILE A 160 6.70 -6.68 -1.53
C ILE A 160 7.98 -6.05 -1.00
N ALA A 161 9.16 -6.49 -1.47
CA ALA A 161 10.43 -5.89 -1.08
C ALA A 161 10.44 -4.37 -1.32
N ARG A 162 9.95 -3.93 -2.48
CA ARG A 162 9.77 -2.51 -2.79
C ARG A 162 8.86 -1.80 -1.79
N ALA A 163 7.75 -2.42 -1.39
CA ALA A 163 6.81 -1.80 -0.49
C ALA A 163 7.38 -1.65 0.93
N VAL A 164 8.09 -2.67 1.45
CA VAL A 164 8.67 -2.67 2.80
C VAL A 164 9.98 -1.88 2.90
N ALA A 165 10.74 -1.75 1.80
CA ALA A 165 12.02 -1.03 1.80
C ALA A 165 11.92 0.43 2.26
N LYS A 166 10.77 1.06 2.11
CA LYS A 166 10.49 2.40 2.62
C LYS A 166 10.35 2.46 4.14
N ARG A 167 10.16 1.33 4.82
CA ARG A 167 9.73 1.24 6.23
C ARG A 167 8.45 2.04 6.48
N PRO A 168 7.36 1.73 5.76
CA PRO A 168 6.12 2.49 5.87
C PRO A 168 5.46 2.28 7.23
N THR A 169 4.67 3.26 7.67
CA THR A 169 3.83 3.14 8.89
C THR A 169 2.66 2.18 8.66
N VAL A 170 2.17 2.09 7.42
CA VAL A 170 1.08 1.22 7.01
C VAL A 170 1.38 0.57 5.66
N LEU A 171 1.02 -0.70 5.54
CA LEU A 171 1.16 -1.45 4.30
C LEU A 171 -0.21 -1.88 3.79
N PHE A 172 -0.56 -1.46 2.59
CA PHE A 172 -1.75 -1.90 1.88
C PHE A 172 -1.41 -3.03 0.92
N CYS A 173 -2.15 -4.12 1.00
CA CYS A 173 -1.99 -5.26 0.12
C CYS A 173 -3.32 -5.57 -0.56
N ASP A 174 -3.36 -5.44 -1.88
CA ASP A 174 -4.52 -5.84 -2.68
C ASP A 174 -4.22 -7.22 -3.29
N GLU A 175 -4.82 -8.27 -2.71
CA GLU A 175 -4.62 -9.68 -3.07
C GLU A 175 -3.14 -10.14 -3.13
N PRO A 176 -2.32 -9.93 -2.08
CA PRO A 176 -0.87 -10.15 -2.13
C PRO A 176 -0.45 -11.61 -2.33
N THR A 177 -1.36 -12.56 -2.12
CA THR A 177 -1.08 -14.00 -2.23
C THR A 177 -1.77 -14.67 -3.42
N GLY A 178 -2.52 -13.93 -4.23
CA GLY A 178 -3.29 -14.47 -5.35
C GLY A 178 -2.46 -15.21 -6.41
N ALA A 179 -1.18 -14.86 -6.55
CA ALA A 179 -0.23 -15.47 -7.49
C ALA A 179 0.83 -16.36 -6.79
N LEU A 180 0.74 -16.58 -5.47
CA LEU A 180 1.75 -17.31 -4.70
C LEU A 180 1.26 -18.72 -4.34
N ASP A 181 2.17 -19.68 -4.38
CA ASP A 181 1.93 -20.96 -3.74
C ASP A 181 1.83 -20.82 -2.20
N SER A 182 1.27 -21.81 -1.53
CA SER A 182 0.98 -21.75 -0.09
C SER A 182 2.22 -21.60 0.80
N ALA A 183 3.39 -22.01 0.35
CA ALA A 183 4.64 -21.87 1.11
C ALA A 183 5.18 -20.45 1.01
N THR A 184 5.26 -19.92 -0.21
CA THR A 184 5.67 -18.55 -0.49
C THR A 184 4.69 -17.54 0.10
N GLY A 185 3.38 -17.82 0.06
CA GLY A 185 2.36 -16.99 0.70
C GLY A 185 2.57 -16.85 2.21
N ARG A 186 2.93 -17.95 2.92
CA ARG A 186 3.26 -17.88 4.36
C ARG A 186 4.52 -17.07 4.65
N GLN A 187 5.56 -17.20 3.82
CA GLN A 187 6.79 -16.42 3.97
C GLN A 187 6.51 -14.92 3.81
N VAL A 188 5.71 -14.56 2.81
CA VAL A 188 5.27 -13.18 2.59
C VAL A 188 4.48 -12.65 3.78
N LEU A 189 3.51 -13.40 4.28
CA LEU A 189 2.73 -13.00 5.46
C LEU A 189 3.62 -12.81 6.70
N SER A 190 4.65 -13.65 6.89
CA SER A 190 5.61 -13.48 7.97
C SER A 190 6.38 -12.15 7.86
N VAL A 191 6.87 -11.80 6.65
CA VAL A 191 7.56 -10.52 6.41
C VAL A 191 6.64 -9.31 6.64
N LEU A 192 5.33 -9.48 6.46
CA LEU A 192 4.35 -8.40 6.66
C LEU A 192 3.92 -8.24 8.13
N GLN A 193 4.22 -9.21 9.00
CA GLN A 193 3.87 -9.20 10.42
C GLN A 193 5.00 -8.71 11.33
N ASP A 194 6.24 -8.70 10.85
CA ASP A 194 7.45 -8.20 11.53
C ASP A 194 7.66 -6.70 11.27
#